data_472dcf39b6d2fba81ac240fb5f9fc911
#
_entry.id   472dcf39b6d2fba81ac240fb5f9fc911
#
_cell.length_a   1.000
_cell.length_b   1.000
_cell.length_c   1.000
_cell.angle_alpha   90.00
_cell.angle_beta   90.00
_cell.angle_gamma   90.00
#
_symmetry.space_group_name_H-M   'P 1'
#
loop_
_entity.id
_entity.type
_entity.pdbx_description
1 polymer ?
#
loop_
_entity_poly.entity_id
_entity_poly.type
_entity_poly.pdbx_seq_one_letter_code
_entity_poly.pdbx_strand_id
1 'polypeptide(L)'
;MTNRKPLFIILFSLGYSGIYSQEQQVKKDSVYQLQEIVVSSQQILGSKFKARNRTGSAYYISPEEIRRLGYTDINRMLKAVPGVNMYEEDGFGLRPNISLRGTKAERSERISIMEDGVLAAPAPYSAPAAYYFPNVARMEAIEVLKGSSQVQYGPFTTGGAINLVSTPIPNSFSGKANISYGSKNTFKSHTSVGSSWKHFGYMVEYLRYQSDGFKKYEDHAAKGFKRNDIIAKIRVKTDHVKGVNHALELKFGYADENSDETYVGLSADDFKKTPFLRYAGSQMDKLKTDHRQWVATYLLTFSNKLKITTNAYYNYFHRNWYKLNDVRAGITSKEKRSIADVLVDPETNIRYFDILTGKTDREEEALLVRANNRTYRSRGIQTRAEYRFNLNEFFFDLEFGLRYHAAVSYTHLRA
;
A
#
# COMPACT_ATOMS: atom_id res chain seq x y z
N MET A 1 -58.94 -5.56 6.32
CA MET A 1 -58.06 -6.64 6.79
C MET A 1 -56.62 -6.15 6.61
N THR A 2 -56.09 -5.59 7.68
CA THR A 2 -54.77 -4.94 7.72
C THR A 2 -53.77 -5.90 8.36
N ASN A 3 -52.81 -6.37 7.60
CA ASN A 3 -51.74 -7.26 8.06
C ASN A 3 -50.52 -6.42 8.48
N ARG A 4 -50.33 -6.15 9.77
CA ARG A 4 -49.11 -5.55 10.35
C ARG A 4 -48.17 -6.68 10.73
N LYS A 5 -46.95 -6.65 10.14
CA LYS A 5 -45.80 -7.48 10.58
C LYS A 5 -45.12 -6.82 11.78
N PRO A 6 -44.74 -7.55 12.82
CA PRO A 6 -44.05 -6.98 13.97
C PRO A 6 -42.58 -6.74 13.69
N LEU A 7 -42.12 -5.54 14.08
CA LEU A 7 -40.72 -5.10 14.11
C LEU A 7 -40.05 -5.72 15.35
N PHE A 8 -39.10 -6.62 15.18
CA PHE A 8 -38.29 -7.15 16.29
C PHE A 8 -37.20 -6.12 16.65
N ILE A 9 -37.42 -5.46 17.79
CA ILE A 9 -36.40 -4.62 18.44
C ILE A 9 -35.64 -5.54 19.41
N ILE A 10 -34.38 -5.83 19.09
CA ILE A 10 -33.46 -6.50 20.01
C ILE A 10 -32.85 -5.45 20.93
N LEU A 11 -33.36 -5.40 22.17
CA LEU A 11 -32.74 -4.63 23.26
C LEU A 11 -31.49 -5.39 23.75
N PHE A 12 -30.33 -4.79 23.56
CA PHE A 12 -29.11 -5.21 24.24
C PHE A 12 -29.12 -4.64 25.66
N SER A 13 -29.38 -5.48 26.64
CA SER A 13 -29.18 -5.14 28.06
C SER A 13 -27.70 -5.14 28.40
N LEU A 14 -27.10 -3.94 28.56
CA LEU A 14 -25.77 -3.76 29.13
C LEU A 14 -25.85 -4.02 30.65
N GLY A 15 -25.37 -5.18 31.08
CA GLY A 15 -25.08 -5.46 32.47
C GLY A 15 -23.91 -4.61 32.97
N TYR A 16 -24.18 -3.70 33.90
CA TYR A 16 -23.16 -2.95 34.61
C TYR A 16 -22.51 -3.87 35.66
N SER A 17 -21.34 -4.45 35.31
CA SER A 17 -20.45 -5.06 36.31
C SER A 17 -19.38 -4.02 36.71
N GLY A 18 -19.46 -3.50 37.90
CA GLY A 18 -18.48 -2.61 38.47
C GLY A 18 -17.09 -3.26 38.53
N ILE A 19 -16.14 -2.69 37.78
CA ILE A 19 -14.73 -3.11 37.81
C ILE A 19 -14.09 -2.34 38.99
N TYR A 20 -13.80 -3.05 40.05
CA TYR A 20 -12.88 -2.57 41.09
C TYR A 20 -11.47 -2.59 40.51
N SER A 21 -10.92 -1.41 40.24
CA SER A 21 -9.52 -1.23 39.91
C SER A 21 -8.65 -1.51 41.16
N GLN A 22 -8.00 -2.67 41.21
CA GLN A 22 -6.85 -2.85 42.06
C GLN A 22 -5.63 -2.23 41.39
N GLU A 23 -5.06 -1.19 41.95
CA GLU A 23 -3.71 -0.71 41.64
C GLU A 23 -2.70 -1.82 41.97
N GLN A 24 -2.38 -2.67 40.97
CA GLN A 24 -1.20 -3.49 41.04
C GLN A 24 0.01 -2.62 40.67
N GLN A 25 0.92 -2.44 41.60
CA GLN A 25 2.28 -1.96 41.32
C GLN A 25 2.90 -2.85 40.23
N VAL A 26 2.95 -2.31 39.02
CA VAL A 26 3.56 -3.00 37.89
C VAL A 26 5.06 -3.02 38.10
N LYS A 27 5.61 -4.18 38.49
CA LYS A 27 7.01 -4.50 38.24
C LYS A 27 7.26 -4.20 36.77
N LYS A 28 8.27 -3.35 36.48
CA LYS A 28 8.76 -3.10 35.12
C LYS A 28 9.34 -4.41 34.58
N ASP A 29 8.50 -5.24 34.01
CA ASP A 29 8.87 -6.55 33.51
C ASP A 29 9.47 -6.47 32.10
N SER A 30 10.48 -7.31 31.91
CA SER A 30 11.18 -7.58 30.64
C SER A 30 10.28 -7.84 29.40
N VAL A 31 9.00 -8.07 29.61
CA VAL A 31 7.99 -8.31 28.58
C VAL A 31 7.76 -7.09 27.69
N TYR A 32 7.75 -5.87 28.28
CA TYR A 32 7.58 -4.62 27.51
C TYR A 32 8.77 -4.32 26.60
N GLN A 33 9.99 -4.62 27.05
CA GLN A 33 11.20 -4.37 26.27
C GLN A 33 11.28 -5.23 25.00
N LEU A 34 10.86 -6.49 25.05
CA LEU A 34 10.90 -7.39 23.87
C LEU A 34 9.88 -7.03 22.79
N GLN A 35 8.71 -6.53 23.16
CA GLN A 35 7.71 -6.11 22.18
C GLN A 35 8.11 -4.81 21.49
N GLU A 36 8.66 -3.87 22.23
CA GLU A 36 9.24 -2.66 21.67
C GLU A 36 10.40 -2.97 20.69
N ILE A 37 11.20 -4.00 20.98
CA ILE A 37 12.30 -4.46 20.12
C ILE A 37 11.77 -5.08 18.82
N VAL A 38 10.72 -5.90 18.85
CA VAL A 38 10.16 -6.50 17.61
C VAL A 38 9.52 -5.44 16.72
N VAL A 39 8.73 -4.55 17.28
CA VAL A 39 8.18 -3.39 16.54
C VAL A 39 9.31 -2.55 15.96
N SER A 40 10.36 -2.29 16.74
CA SER A 40 11.52 -1.52 16.27
C SER A 40 12.32 -2.21 15.16
N SER A 41 12.20 -3.54 15.01
CA SER A 41 12.90 -4.27 13.94
C SER A 41 12.27 -4.07 12.56
N GLN A 42 10.99 -3.75 12.51
CA GLN A 42 10.24 -3.45 11.28
C GLN A 42 10.36 -1.98 10.87
N GLN A 43 10.79 -1.13 11.80
CA GLN A 43 11.01 0.30 11.58
C GLN A 43 12.46 0.58 11.21
N ILE A 44 12.65 1.56 10.33
CA ILE A 44 13.97 2.07 9.95
C ILE A 44 14.35 3.25 10.85
N LEU A 45 13.42 4.16 11.05
CA LEU A 45 13.59 5.37 11.86
C LEU A 45 13.03 5.21 13.27
N GLY A 46 11.81 4.71 13.38
CA GLY A 46 11.10 4.44 14.61
C GLY A 46 10.65 5.66 15.41
N SER A 47 11.16 6.87 15.11
CA SER A 47 10.75 8.09 15.78
C SER A 47 11.16 9.35 15.03
N LYS A 48 10.51 10.49 15.36
CA LYS A 48 10.88 11.82 14.86
C LYS A 48 12.30 12.22 15.30
N PHE A 49 12.70 11.84 16.53
CA PHE A 49 14.03 12.13 17.05
C PHE A 49 15.11 11.46 16.19
N LYS A 50 14.97 10.15 15.92
CA LYS A 50 15.91 9.43 15.06
C LYS A 50 15.90 9.96 13.63
N ALA A 51 14.73 10.34 13.09
CA ALA A 51 14.65 10.95 11.76
C ALA A 51 15.45 12.26 11.65
N ARG A 52 15.40 13.09 12.70
CA ARG A 52 16.13 14.39 12.75
C ARG A 52 17.63 14.22 12.92
N ASN A 53 18.05 13.18 13.65
CA ASN A 53 19.47 12.96 13.99
C ASN A 53 20.17 11.95 13.08
N ARG A 54 19.49 11.45 12.04
CA ARG A 54 20.08 10.52 11.08
C ARG A 54 20.95 11.28 10.07
N THR A 55 22.05 10.66 9.67
CA THR A 55 22.86 11.12 8.52
C THR A 55 22.00 11.10 7.25
N GLY A 56 21.97 12.18 6.50
CA GLY A 56 21.07 12.41 5.38
C GLY A 56 19.76 13.08 5.83
N SER A 57 18.75 13.09 4.98
CA SER A 57 17.46 13.68 5.28
C SER A 57 16.40 12.60 5.43
N ALA A 58 15.69 12.60 6.53
CA ALA A 58 14.62 11.67 6.79
C ALA A 58 13.38 12.38 7.38
N TYR A 59 12.21 11.77 7.21
CA TYR A 59 10.97 12.24 7.78
C TYR A 59 10.17 11.06 8.36
N TYR A 60 9.57 11.25 9.51
CA TYR A 60 8.76 10.25 10.20
C TYR A 60 7.37 10.79 10.45
N ILE A 61 6.36 10.17 9.84
CA ILE A 61 4.94 10.42 10.11
C ILE A 61 4.52 9.45 11.20
N SER A 62 4.18 9.99 12.36
CA SER A 62 3.87 9.19 13.55
C SER A 62 2.45 8.62 13.51
N PRO A 63 2.15 7.60 14.36
CA PRO A 63 0.80 7.06 14.51
C PRO A 63 -0.23 8.14 14.86
N GLU A 64 0.12 9.12 15.71
CA GLU A 64 -0.77 10.22 16.04
C GLU A 64 -1.06 11.11 14.83
N GLU A 65 -0.07 11.40 14.01
CA GLU A 65 -0.25 12.19 12.79
C GLU A 65 -1.14 11.47 11.78
N ILE A 66 -0.93 10.16 11.59
CA ILE A 66 -1.79 9.35 10.70
C ILE A 66 -3.25 9.38 11.20
N ARG A 67 -3.47 9.17 12.50
CA ARG A 67 -4.83 9.22 13.08
C ARG A 67 -5.45 10.60 12.98
N ARG A 68 -4.69 11.66 13.25
CA ARG A 68 -5.17 13.05 13.17
C ARG A 68 -5.51 13.47 11.75
N LEU A 69 -4.71 13.08 10.76
CA LEU A 69 -4.95 13.38 9.36
C LEU A 69 -6.11 12.55 8.80
N GLY A 70 -6.27 11.30 9.24
CA GLY A 70 -7.36 10.41 8.85
C GLY A 70 -7.43 10.07 7.35
N TYR A 71 -6.39 10.40 6.59
CA TYR A 71 -6.35 10.17 5.15
C TYR A 71 -6.14 8.69 4.81
N THR A 72 -6.84 8.22 3.79
CA THR A 72 -6.62 6.92 3.16
C THR A 72 -5.70 7.01 1.95
N ASP A 73 -5.52 8.21 1.43
CA ASP A 73 -4.72 8.53 0.26
C ASP A 73 -3.30 8.90 0.69
N ILE A 74 -2.32 8.11 0.24
CA ILE A 74 -0.90 8.36 0.52
C ILE A 74 -0.43 9.71 -0.01
N ASN A 75 -0.98 10.16 -1.13
CA ASN A 75 -0.61 11.44 -1.71
C ASN A 75 -0.89 12.59 -0.72
N ARG A 76 -2.01 12.52 -0.02
CA ARG A 76 -2.37 13.53 1.00
C ARG A 76 -1.49 13.45 2.25
N MET A 77 -1.13 12.23 2.68
CA MET A 77 -0.22 12.02 3.81
C MET A 77 1.16 12.62 3.52
N LEU A 78 1.67 12.43 2.31
CA LEU A 78 3.03 12.85 1.95
C LEU A 78 3.14 14.33 1.58
N LYS A 79 2.04 15.07 1.39
CA LYS A 79 2.07 16.52 1.11
C LYS A 79 2.79 17.33 2.20
N ALA A 80 2.78 16.83 3.44
CA ALA A 80 3.49 17.46 4.56
C ALA A 80 5.00 17.19 4.57
N VAL A 81 5.52 16.30 3.71
CA VAL A 81 6.92 15.89 3.72
C VAL A 81 7.72 16.74 2.75
N PRO A 82 8.68 17.56 3.21
CA PRO A 82 9.47 18.42 2.32
C PRO A 82 10.25 17.61 1.27
N GLY A 83 10.25 18.08 0.01
CA GLY A 83 10.97 17.45 -1.11
C GLY A 83 10.31 16.17 -1.63
N VAL A 84 9.04 15.94 -1.31
CA VAL A 84 8.19 14.94 -1.94
C VAL A 84 7.30 15.62 -2.97
N ASN A 85 7.31 15.13 -4.20
CA ASN A 85 6.39 15.53 -5.25
C ASN A 85 5.54 14.33 -5.66
N MET A 86 4.29 14.58 -5.95
CA MET A 86 3.33 13.54 -6.32
C MET A 86 2.54 13.98 -7.53
N TYR A 87 2.25 13.01 -8.39
CA TYR A 87 1.33 13.13 -9.49
C TYR A 87 0.11 12.25 -9.21
N GLU A 88 -1.04 12.89 -9.00
CA GLU A 88 -2.30 12.19 -8.72
C GLU A 88 -2.91 11.68 -10.03
N GLU A 89 -3.32 10.42 -10.08
CA GLU A 89 -3.86 9.78 -11.28
C GLU A 89 -5.30 9.31 -11.09
N ASP A 90 -5.57 8.60 -9.97
CA ASP A 90 -6.89 7.98 -9.72
C ASP A 90 -7.78 8.82 -8.79
N GLY A 91 -7.23 9.78 -8.06
CA GLY A 91 -7.92 10.63 -7.09
C GLY A 91 -8.22 9.96 -5.74
N PHE A 92 -7.79 8.71 -5.54
CA PHE A 92 -7.99 7.92 -4.33
C PHE A 92 -6.69 7.39 -3.72
N GLY A 93 -5.55 7.61 -4.39
CA GLY A 93 -4.22 7.15 -3.95
C GLY A 93 -3.98 5.66 -4.10
N LEU A 94 -4.71 4.99 -5.00
CA LEU A 94 -4.57 3.55 -5.23
C LEU A 94 -3.25 3.22 -5.94
N ARG A 95 -2.81 4.11 -6.81
CA ARG A 95 -1.60 3.98 -7.64
C ARG A 95 -0.78 5.27 -7.60
N PRO A 96 -0.11 5.56 -6.49
CA PRO A 96 0.59 6.81 -6.34
C PRO A 96 1.81 6.90 -7.26
N ASN A 97 1.99 8.07 -7.85
CA ASN A 97 3.18 8.44 -8.58
C ASN A 97 4.00 9.38 -7.70
N ILE A 98 4.96 8.83 -6.96
CA ILE A 98 5.75 9.56 -5.96
C ILE A 98 7.17 9.78 -6.48
N SER A 99 7.66 10.99 -6.34
CA SER A 99 9.07 11.32 -6.51
C SER A 99 9.64 12.03 -5.30
N LEU A 100 10.93 11.81 -5.07
CA LEU A 100 11.69 12.48 -4.04
C LEU A 100 12.83 13.26 -4.71
N ARG A 101 13.06 14.48 -4.25
CA ARG A 101 14.18 15.33 -4.74
C ARG A 101 14.15 15.57 -6.26
N GLY A 102 12.97 15.74 -6.86
CA GLY A 102 12.82 16.08 -8.27
C GLY A 102 13.09 14.93 -9.26
N THR A 103 13.15 13.66 -8.78
CA THR A 103 13.22 12.50 -9.67
C THR A 103 11.88 12.29 -10.39
N LYS A 104 11.88 11.49 -11.46
CA LYS A 104 10.65 11.15 -12.19
C LYS A 104 9.67 10.41 -11.30
N ALA A 105 8.41 10.88 -11.26
CA ALA A 105 7.38 10.33 -10.37
C ALA A 105 6.69 9.07 -10.90
N GLU A 106 6.71 8.85 -12.23
CA GLU A 106 5.96 7.79 -12.90
C GLU A 106 6.06 6.44 -12.20
N ARG A 107 4.91 5.95 -11.69
CA ARG A 107 4.77 4.69 -10.96
C ARG A 107 5.76 4.52 -9.81
N SER A 108 6.25 5.63 -9.26
CA SER A 108 7.22 5.63 -8.15
C SER A 108 8.49 4.80 -8.44
N GLU A 109 8.88 4.65 -9.72
CA GLU A 109 9.94 3.74 -10.15
C GLU A 109 11.36 4.12 -9.69
N ARG A 110 11.55 5.34 -9.20
CA ARG A 110 12.85 5.87 -8.75
C ARG A 110 13.01 5.87 -7.23
N ILE A 111 12.08 5.27 -6.53
CA ILE A 111 12.11 5.13 -5.07
C ILE A 111 11.89 3.67 -4.67
N SER A 112 12.51 3.25 -3.57
CA SER A 112 12.20 1.95 -2.97
C SER A 112 10.98 2.06 -2.07
N ILE A 113 9.97 1.25 -2.32
CA ILE A 113 8.78 1.13 -1.47
C ILE A 113 8.90 -0.15 -0.66
N MET A 114 8.78 -0.03 0.65
CA MET A 114 8.87 -1.13 1.60
C MET A 114 7.63 -1.18 2.49
N GLU A 115 7.33 -2.37 2.97
CA GLU A 115 6.42 -2.60 4.09
C GLU A 115 7.16 -3.42 5.14
N ASP A 116 7.23 -2.90 6.37
CA ASP A 116 7.97 -3.51 7.48
C ASP A 116 9.45 -3.80 7.15
N GLY A 117 10.09 -2.92 6.38
CA GLY A 117 11.48 -3.06 5.95
C GLY A 117 11.71 -4.06 4.82
N VAL A 118 10.66 -4.68 4.28
CA VAL A 118 10.70 -5.61 3.14
C VAL A 118 10.20 -4.92 1.88
N LEU A 119 10.89 -5.12 0.74
CA LEU A 119 10.49 -4.53 -0.54
C LEU A 119 9.08 -4.98 -0.93
N ALA A 120 8.17 -4.01 -1.12
CA ALA A 120 6.77 -4.22 -1.42
C ALA A 120 6.43 -4.10 -2.91
N ALA A 121 7.27 -3.42 -3.71
CA ALA A 121 7.06 -3.35 -5.16
C ALA A 121 7.11 -4.76 -5.78
N PRO A 122 6.24 -5.08 -6.75
CA PRO A 122 6.09 -6.46 -7.25
C PRO A 122 7.37 -7.10 -7.79
N ALA A 123 8.20 -6.32 -8.48
CA ALA A 123 9.48 -6.79 -9.00
C ALA A 123 10.52 -5.65 -8.96
N PRO A 124 10.99 -5.28 -7.76
CA PRO A 124 11.75 -4.04 -7.55
C PRO A 124 13.07 -3.96 -8.31
N TYR A 125 13.64 -5.09 -8.77
CA TYR A 125 14.89 -5.12 -9.53
C TYR A 125 14.69 -5.17 -11.04
N SER A 126 13.58 -5.72 -11.54
CA SER A 126 13.35 -5.93 -12.97
C SER A 126 12.25 -5.06 -13.56
N ALA A 127 11.28 -4.67 -12.73
CA ALA A 127 10.16 -3.80 -13.10
C ALA A 127 9.76 -2.95 -11.89
N PRO A 128 10.49 -1.85 -11.61
CA PRO A 128 10.38 -1.10 -10.36
C PRO A 128 9.05 -0.37 -10.17
N ALA A 129 8.24 -0.29 -11.22
CA ALA A 129 6.95 0.38 -11.16
C ALA A 129 6.03 -0.18 -10.05
N ALA A 130 5.58 0.68 -9.16
CA ALA A 130 4.74 0.33 -8.02
C ALA A 130 3.28 0.12 -8.45
N TYR A 131 3.00 -0.98 -9.13
CA TYR A 131 1.61 -1.36 -9.46
C TYR A 131 0.83 -1.90 -8.27
N TYR A 132 1.52 -2.36 -7.24
CA TYR A 132 0.97 -2.60 -5.91
C TYR A 132 1.52 -1.54 -4.97
N PHE A 133 0.63 -0.94 -4.20
CA PHE A 133 0.98 -0.04 -3.11
C PHE A 133 0.18 -0.45 -1.87
N PRO A 134 0.85 -0.68 -0.72
CA PRO A 134 0.18 -1.02 0.53
C PRO A 134 -0.81 0.08 0.94
N ASN A 135 -1.97 -0.30 1.46
CA ASN A 135 -2.99 0.67 1.83
C ASN A 135 -2.59 1.43 3.11
N VAL A 136 -2.45 2.75 3.01
CA VAL A 136 -2.03 3.60 4.14
C VAL A 136 -3.02 3.61 5.31
N ALA A 137 -4.29 3.31 5.06
CA ALA A 137 -5.31 3.29 6.12
C ALA A 137 -5.04 2.24 7.21
N ARG A 138 -4.22 1.21 6.92
CA ARG A 138 -3.79 0.18 7.86
C ARG A 138 -2.35 0.36 8.36
N MET A 139 -1.73 1.50 8.08
CA MET A 139 -0.37 1.77 8.51
C MET A 139 -0.33 2.49 9.86
N GLU A 140 0.64 2.09 10.66
CA GLU A 140 0.90 2.71 11.96
C GLU A 140 1.89 3.86 11.85
N ALA A 141 2.87 3.79 10.93
CA ALA A 141 3.82 4.86 10.66
C ALA A 141 4.25 4.87 9.19
N ILE A 142 4.76 6.03 8.73
CA ILE A 142 5.37 6.18 7.41
C ILE A 142 6.74 6.82 7.59
N GLU A 143 7.76 6.17 7.05
CA GLU A 143 9.15 6.58 7.13
C GLU A 143 9.66 6.94 5.74
N VAL A 144 10.13 8.16 5.56
CA VAL A 144 10.65 8.67 4.28
C VAL A 144 12.12 8.98 4.42
N LEU A 145 12.95 8.31 3.62
CA LEU A 145 14.40 8.48 3.61
C LEU A 145 14.84 9.14 2.31
N LYS A 146 15.66 10.17 2.45
CA LYS A 146 16.17 10.97 1.34
C LYS A 146 17.67 11.20 1.56
N GLY A 147 18.47 11.02 0.51
CA GLY A 147 19.92 11.24 0.60
C GLY A 147 20.72 9.94 0.62
N SER A 148 21.97 9.99 1.11
CA SER A 148 22.90 8.86 1.03
C SER A 148 22.49 7.63 1.83
N SER A 149 21.83 7.82 2.97
CA SER A 149 21.43 6.72 3.87
C SER A 149 20.39 5.75 3.30
N GLN A 150 19.74 6.09 2.19
CA GLN A 150 18.76 5.23 1.55
C GLN A 150 19.36 4.11 0.70
N VAL A 151 20.63 4.21 0.30
CA VAL A 151 21.30 3.27 -0.61
C VAL A 151 21.22 1.83 -0.11
N GLN A 152 21.28 1.61 1.19
CA GLN A 152 21.15 0.29 1.81
C GLN A 152 19.77 -0.36 1.59
N TYR A 153 18.74 0.42 1.24
CA TYR A 153 17.38 -0.07 1.02
C TYR A 153 17.07 -0.27 -0.48
N GLY A 154 18.08 -0.12 -1.36
CA GLY A 154 17.96 -0.29 -2.81
C GLY A 154 17.25 -1.56 -3.25
N PRO A 155 16.93 -1.75 -4.53
CA PRO A 155 17.38 -0.99 -5.70
C PRO A 155 16.57 0.29 -5.95
N PHE A 156 16.99 1.05 -6.99
CA PHE A 156 16.25 2.23 -7.47
C PHE A 156 15.99 3.31 -6.40
N THR A 157 16.94 3.50 -5.49
CA THR A 157 16.85 4.50 -4.42
C THR A 157 17.38 5.88 -4.82
N THR A 158 17.53 6.18 -6.11
CA THR A 158 18.03 7.47 -6.58
C THR A 158 17.23 8.64 -6.01
N GLY A 159 15.92 8.51 -5.93
CA GLY A 159 15.05 9.49 -5.29
C GLY A 159 15.03 9.35 -3.77
N GLY A 160 14.95 8.13 -3.26
CA GLY A 160 14.78 7.84 -1.85
C GLY A 160 14.16 6.47 -1.58
N ALA A 161 13.73 6.28 -0.33
CA ALA A 161 13.00 5.10 0.10
C ALA A 161 11.84 5.48 1.02
N ILE A 162 10.74 4.76 0.91
CA ILE A 162 9.57 4.89 1.78
C ILE A 162 9.32 3.53 2.43
N ASN A 163 9.26 3.51 3.76
CA ASN A 163 8.86 2.35 4.53
C ASN A 163 7.50 2.60 5.20
N LEU A 164 6.57 1.71 4.95
CA LEU A 164 5.24 1.71 5.52
C LEU A 164 5.23 0.69 6.67
N VAL A 165 4.99 1.13 7.88
CA VAL A 165 4.97 0.28 9.06
C VAL A 165 3.55 -0.20 9.30
N SER A 166 3.30 -1.50 9.18
CA SER A 166 1.97 -2.09 9.36
C SER A 166 1.63 -2.26 10.84
N THR A 167 0.33 -2.37 11.15
CA THR A 167 -0.18 -2.54 12.51
C THR A 167 0.57 -3.66 13.25
N PRO A 168 1.18 -3.37 14.41
CA PRO A 168 1.88 -4.37 15.21
C PRO A 168 0.90 -5.29 15.96
N ILE A 169 1.41 -6.44 16.41
CA ILE A 169 0.68 -7.28 17.38
C ILE A 169 0.59 -6.50 18.71
N PRO A 170 -0.62 -6.26 19.26
CA PRO A 170 -0.77 -5.47 20.48
C PRO A 170 -0.27 -6.19 21.73
N ASN A 171 0.07 -5.43 22.75
CA ASN A 171 0.63 -5.95 24.00
C ASN A 171 -0.40 -6.68 24.88
N SER A 172 -1.64 -6.25 24.80
CA SER A 172 -2.81 -6.83 25.48
C SER A 172 -3.94 -6.97 24.48
N PHE A 173 -5.03 -7.63 24.88
CA PHE A 173 -6.19 -7.72 24.02
C PHE A 173 -6.66 -6.33 23.58
N SER A 174 -6.73 -6.15 22.25
CA SER A 174 -7.13 -4.88 21.62
C SER A 174 -7.98 -5.18 20.40
N GLY A 175 -9.10 -4.50 20.32
CA GLY A 175 -9.97 -4.50 19.16
C GLY A 175 -10.17 -3.08 18.65
N LYS A 176 -10.15 -2.91 17.33
CA LYS A 176 -10.39 -1.62 16.65
C LYS A 176 -11.39 -1.84 15.53
N ALA A 177 -12.38 -0.97 15.42
CA ALA A 177 -13.33 -0.93 14.32
C ALA A 177 -13.56 0.53 13.91
N ASN A 178 -13.22 0.87 12.68
CA ASN A 178 -13.48 2.17 12.07
C ASN A 178 -14.33 1.96 10.83
N ILE A 179 -15.50 2.57 10.78
CA ILE A 179 -16.40 2.52 9.64
C ILE A 179 -16.69 3.95 9.20
N SER A 180 -16.60 4.20 7.92
CA SER A 180 -16.97 5.50 7.34
C SER A 180 -17.73 5.29 6.03
N TYR A 181 -18.71 6.17 5.81
CA TYR A 181 -19.50 6.22 4.60
C TYR A 181 -19.61 7.67 4.12
N GLY A 182 -19.52 7.91 2.81
CA GLY A 182 -19.51 9.23 2.23
C GLY A 182 -20.12 9.26 0.83
N SER A 183 -19.99 10.42 0.19
CA SER A 183 -20.48 10.65 -1.16
C SER A 183 -19.94 9.62 -2.16
N LYS A 184 -20.64 9.42 -3.28
CA LYS A 184 -20.28 8.45 -4.33
C LYS A 184 -20.17 7.02 -3.79
N ASN A 185 -21.04 6.65 -2.86
CA ASN A 185 -21.06 5.34 -2.23
C ASN A 185 -19.66 4.96 -1.67
N THR A 186 -18.90 5.95 -1.22
CA THR A 186 -17.58 5.72 -0.66
C THR A 186 -17.71 5.07 0.71
N PHE A 187 -17.32 3.82 0.80
CA PHE A 187 -17.37 3.04 2.03
C PHE A 187 -15.98 2.56 2.40
N LYS A 188 -15.62 2.73 3.66
CA LYS A 188 -14.41 2.19 4.26
C LYS A 188 -14.75 1.50 5.58
N SER A 189 -14.28 0.27 5.75
CA SER A 189 -14.31 -0.47 7.00
C SER A 189 -12.90 -0.96 7.30
N HIS A 190 -12.39 -0.61 8.48
CA HIS A 190 -11.08 -1.05 8.95
C HIS A 190 -11.25 -1.65 10.35
N THR A 191 -11.01 -2.94 10.47
CA THR A 191 -11.13 -3.69 11.71
C THR A 191 -9.84 -4.43 12.02
N SER A 192 -9.46 -4.47 13.27
CA SER A 192 -8.35 -5.31 13.73
C SER A 192 -8.62 -5.85 15.12
N VAL A 193 -8.11 -7.03 15.40
CA VAL A 193 -8.15 -7.67 16.71
C VAL A 193 -6.83 -8.39 16.95
N GLY A 194 -6.33 -8.31 18.15
CA GLY A 194 -5.08 -8.97 18.52
C GLY A 194 -4.88 -9.04 20.02
N SER A 195 -3.90 -9.81 20.41
CA SER A 195 -3.44 -9.94 21.82
C SER A 195 -2.04 -10.49 21.87
N SER A 196 -1.36 -10.29 22.99
CA SER A 196 -0.10 -10.96 23.32
C SER A 196 -0.13 -11.51 24.73
N TRP A 197 0.53 -12.66 24.89
CA TRP A 197 0.86 -13.28 26.16
C TRP A 197 2.39 -13.38 26.29
N LYS A 198 2.84 -14.02 27.33
CA LYS A 198 4.27 -14.16 27.63
C LYS A 198 5.07 -14.70 26.43
N HIS A 199 4.59 -15.75 25.78
CA HIS A 199 5.33 -16.46 24.72
C HIS A 199 4.68 -16.36 23.34
N PHE A 200 3.43 -15.94 23.26
CA PHE A 200 2.65 -15.95 22.04
C PHE A 200 1.92 -14.62 21.84
N GLY A 201 1.75 -14.24 20.58
CA GLY A 201 0.91 -13.10 20.22
C GLY A 201 0.33 -13.28 18.83
N TYR A 202 -0.81 -12.66 18.58
CA TYR A 202 -1.48 -12.67 17.28
C TYR A 202 -2.15 -11.32 16.97
N MET A 203 -2.36 -11.08 15.69
CA MET A 203 -3.16 -9.96 15.19
C MET A 203 -3.78 -10.35 13.86
N VAL A 204 -5.05 -10.00 13.67
CA VAL A 204 -5.75 -10.08 12.38
C VAL A 204 -6.36 -8.74 12.09
N GLU A 205 -6.20 -8.27 10.85
CA GLU A 205 -6.66 -6.98 10.38
C GLU A 205 -7.34 -7.13 9.02
N TYR A 206 -8.48 -6.46 8.84
CA TYR A 206 -9.22 -6.41 7.59
C TYR A 206 -9.57 -4.97 7.24
N LEU A 207 -9.32 -4.61 5.99
CA LEU A 207 -9.69 -3.32 5.42
C LEU A 207 -10.51 -3.54 4.15
N ARG A 208 -11.67 -2.92 4.09
CA ARG A 208 -12.47 -2.74 2.87
C ARG A 208 -12.48 -1.27 2.50
N TYR A 209 -12.21 -0.97 1.23
CA TYR A 209 -12.33 0.37 0.68
C TYR A 209 -12.96 0.32 -0.71
N GLN A 210 -14.03 1.06 -0.91
CA GLN A 210 -14.72 1.16 -2.20
C GLN A 210 -15.29 2.54 -2.42
N SER A 211 -15.52 2.89 -3.67
CA SER A 211 -16.23 4.09 -4.11
C SER A 211 -16.73 3.88 -5.52
N ASP A 212 -17.89 4.48 -5.89
CA ASP A 212 -18.33 4.54 -7.28
C ASP A 212 -17.51 5.56 -8.09
N GLY A 213 -16.66 6.35 -7.40
CA GLY A 213 -15.80 7.35 -8.03
C GLY A 213 -16.56 8.59 -8.47
N PHE A 214 -15.83 9.46 -9.15
CA PHE A 214 -16.36 10.75 -9.62
C PHE A 214 -16.52 10.83 -11.14
N LYS A 215 -15.93 9.89 -11.87
CA LYS A 215 -16.01 9.80 -13.33
C LYS A 215 -17.35 9.22 -13.75
N LYS A 216 -17.88 9.62 -14.90
CA LYS A 216 -19.16 9.15 -15.44
C LYS A 216 -19.11 9.05 -16.96
N TYR A 217 -19.89 8.15 -17.51
CA TYR A 217 -20.24 8.12 -18.92
C TYR A 217 -21.43 9.06 -19.16
N GLU A 218 -21.78 9.31 -20.42
CA GLU A 218 -22.93 10.19 -20.74
C GLU A 218 -24.24 9.65 -20.20
N ASP A 219 -24.45 8.34 -20.28
CA ASP A 219 -25.69 7.62 -19.97
C ASP A 219 -25.71 6.98 -18.57
N HIS A 220 -24.56 6.75 -17.96
CA HIS A 220 -24.48 6.07 -16.65
C HIS A 220 -23.24 6.47 -15.83
N ALA A 221 -23.25 6.13 -14.55
CA ALA A 221 -22.10 6.32 -13.68
C ALA A 221 -21.04 5.24 -13.91
N ALA A 222 -19.76 5.58 -13.82
CA ALA A 222 -18.69 4.60 -13.72
C ALA A 222 -18.80 3.82 -12.41
N LYS A 223 -18.28 2.58 -12.39
CA LYS A 223 -18.39 1.70 -11.22
C LYS A 223 -17.31 1.89 -10.16
N GLY A 224 -16.33 2.80 -10.44
CA GLY A 224 -15.29 3.14 -9.50
C GLY A 224 -14.35 1.97 -9.17
N PHE A 225 -14.16 1.70 -7.88
CA PHE A 225 -13.27 0.63 -7.43
C PHE A 225 -13.77 -0.07 -6.16
N LYS A 226 -13.25 -1.28 -5.96
CA LYS A 226 -13.41 -2.09 -4.75
C LYS A 226 -12.06 -2.72 -4.41
N ARG A 227 -11.63 -2.56 -3.16
CA ARG A 227 -10.39 -3.11 -2.64
C ARG A 227 -10.60 -3.77 -1.28
N ASN A 228 -10.02 -4.95 -1.10
CA ASN A 228 -9.89 -5.62 0.20
C ASN A 228 -8.42 -5.76 0.55
N ASP A 229 -8.13 -5.79 1.85
CA ASP A 229 -6.78 -5.99 2.37
C ASP A 229 -6.89 -6.75 3.70
N ILE A 230 -6.18 -7.87 3.82
CA ILE A 230 -6.18 -8.74 5.00
C ILE A 230 -4.74 -8.92 5.45
N ILE A 231 -4.47 -8.71 6.73
CA ILE A 231 -3.18 -9.02 7.36
C ILE A 231 -3.44 -9.94 8.55
N ALA A 232 -2.64 -10.99 8.65
CA ALA A 232 -2.57 -11.82 9.84
C ALA A 232 -1.12 -11.92 10.30
N LYS A 233 -0.89 -11.77 11.60
CA LYS A 233 0.43 -11.91 12.23
C LYS A 233 0.32 -12.85 13.42
N ILE A 234 1.32 -13.73 13.55
CA ILE A 234 1.53 -14.55 14.76
C ILE A 234 2.98 -14.40 15.20
N ARG A 235 3.21 -14.41 16.50
CA ARG A 235 4.55 -14.30 17.07
C ARG A 235 4.72 -15.28 18.21
N VAL A 236 5.86 -15.95 18.21
CA VAL A 236 6.34 -16.75 19.34
C VAL A 236 7.67 -16.18 19.82
N LYS A 237 7.88 -16.17 21.13
CA LYS A 237 9.11 -15.68 21.76
C LYS A 237 9.50 -16.52 22.96
N THR A 238 10.80 -16.60 23.22
CA THR A 238 11.34 -17.28 24.39
C THR A 238 11.40 -16.34 25.60
N ASP A 239 11.54 -16.90 26.78
CA ASP A 239 12.00 -16.15 27.95
C ASP A 239 13.44 -15.67 27.77
N HIS A 240 13.81 -14.66 28.53
CA HIS A 240 15.17 -14.18 28.60
C HIS A 240 16.04 -15.20 29.32
N VAL A 241 16.72 -16.07 28.57
CA VAL A 241 17.60 -17.07 29.13
C VAL A 241 19.05 -16.67 28.87
N LYS A 242 19.83 -16.51 29.96
CA LYS A 242 21.27 -16.16 29.91
C LYS A 242 21.60 -14.94 29.02
N GLY A 243 20.75 -13.91 29.01
CA GLY A 243 20.98 -12.68 28.23
C GLY A 243 20.60 -12.80 26.76
N VAL A 244 19.97 -13.88 26.31
CA VAL A 244 19.56 -14.10 24.92
C VAL A 244 18.05 -14.20 24.83
N ASN A 245 17.47 -13.47 23.87
CA ASN A 245 16.05 -13.55 23.54
C ASN A 245 15.87 -13.90 22.07
N HIS A 246 14.91 -14.77 21.81
CA HIS A 246 14.49 -15.17 20.47
C HIS A 246 13.04 -14.76 20.25
N ALA A 247 12.72 -14.21 19.09
CA ALA A 247 11.34 -14.04 18.65
C ALA A 247 11.24 -14.40 17.16
N LEU A 248 10.17 -15.09 16.81
CA LEU A 248 9.79 -15.39 15.44
C LEU A 248 8.40 -14.83 15.21
N GLU A 249 8.27 -13.92 14.24
CA GLU A 249 6.99 -13.39 13.77
C GLU A 249 6.75 -13.84 12.33
N LEU A 250 5.58 -14.41 12.09
CA LEU A 250 5.08 -14.74 10.75
C LEU A 250 3.96 -13.77 10.39
N LYS A 251 4.07 -13.14 9.22
CA LYS A 251 3.08 -12.27 8.65
C LYS A 251 2.57 -12.87 7.35
N PHE A 252 1.27 -12.91 7.21
CA PHE A 252 0.55 -13.16 5.97
C PHE A 252 -0.22 -11.91 5.56
N GLY A 253 -0.13 -11.53 4.28
CA GLY A 253 -0.87 -10.43 3.68
C GLY A 253 -1.59 -10.89 2.41
N TYR A 254 -2.83 -10.43 2.24
CA TYR A 254 -3.62 -10.58 1.03
C TYR A 254 -4.28 -9.26 0.68
N ALA A 255 -4.20 -8.84 -0.58
CA ALA A 255 -4.94 -7.68 -1.07
C ALA A 255 -5.44 -7.92 -2.48
N ASP A 256 -6.68 -7.55 -2.76
CA ASP A 256 -7.26 -7.51 -4.10
C ASP A 256 -7.78 -6.12 -4.46
N GLU A 257 -7.85 -5.86 -5.74
CA GLU A 257 -8.47 -4.66 -6.29
C GLU A 257 -9.22 -4.99 -7.57
N ASN A 258 -10.41 -4.44 -7.71
CA ASN A 258 -11.19 -4.42 -8.94
C ASN A 258 -11.61 -2.97 -9.20
N SER A 259 -11.07 -2.36 -10.24
CA SER A 259 -11.20 -0.93 -10.52
C SER A 259 -11.50 -0.71 -12.00
N ASP A 260 -12.47 0.15 -12.29
CA ASP A 260 -12.78 0.61 -13.65
C ASP A 260 -11.81 1.73 -14.04
N GLU A 261 -10.53 1.39 -14.14
CA GLU A 261 -9.44 2.32 -14.39
C GLU A 261 -9.12 2.43 -15.87
N THR A 262 -9.10 3.66 -16.38
CA THR A 262 -8.74 3.95 -17.77
C THR A 262 -7.60 4.97 -17.85
N TYR A 263 -6.78 4.82 -18.88
CA TYR A 263 -5.82 5.84 -19.31
C TYR A 263 -6.39 6.82 -20.34
N VAL A 264 -7.59 6.56 -20.82
CA VAL A 264 -8.22 7.46 -21.79
C VAL A 264 -8.55 8.78 -21.09
N GLY A 265 -7.88 9.86 -21.52
CA GLY A 265 -8.14 11.21 -21.11
C GLY A 265 -9.36 11.80 -21.84
N LEU A 266 -9.46 13.14 -21.83
CA LEU A 266 -10.45 13.91 -22.57
C LEU A 266 -9.74 14.84 -23.55
N SER A 267 -10.42 15.21 -24.62
CA SER A 267 -10.00 16.34 -25.43
C SER A 267 -9.99 17.63 -24.60
N ALA A 268 -9.21 18.62 -25.00
CA ALA A 268 -9.13 19.88 -24.26
C ALA A 268 -10.49 20.56 -24.08
N ASP A 269 -11.35 20.49 -25.09
CA ASP A 269 -12.68 21.12 -25.08
C ASP A 269 -13.68 20.33 -24.20
N ASP A 270 -13.66 19.00 -24.27
CA ASP A 270 -14.52 18.18 -23.41
C ASP A 270 -14.09 18.26 -21.94
N PHE A 271 -12.79 18.38 -21.69
CA PHE A 271 -12.30 18.61 -20.32
C PHE A 271 -12.81 19.95 -19.75
N LYS A 272 -12.83 21.01 -20.54
CA LYS A 272 -13.39 22.31 -20.10
C LYS A 272 -14.89 22.24 -19.82
N LYS A 273 -15.64 21.50 -20.65
CA LYS A 273 -17.11 21.39 -20.54
C LYS A 273 -17.54 20.41 -19.44
N THR A 274 -16.92 19.22 -19.41
CA THR A 274 -17.31 18.09 -18.55
C THR A 274 -16.10 17.31 -18.04
N PRO A 275 -15.32 17.84 -17.08
CA PRO A 275 -14.03 17.27 -16.67
C PRO A 275 -14.11 15.85 -16.07
N PHE A 276 -15.30 15.39 -15.70
CA PHE A 276 -15.54 14.07 -15.15
C PHE A 276 -16.08 13.06 -16.15
N LEU A 277 -16.19 13.44 -17.42
CA LEU A 277 -16.66 12.57 -18.49
C LEU A 277 -15.66 11.42 -18.74
N ARG A 278 -16.17 10.29 -19.15
CA ARG A 278 -15.43 9.18 -19.77
C ARG A 278 -16.07 8.86 -21.11
N TYR A 279 -15.26 8.65 -22.14
CA TYR A 279 -15.76 8.26 -23.43
C TYR A 279 -16.23 6.80 -23.45
N ALA A 280 -17.31 6.55 -24.19
CA ALA A 280 -17.93 5.22 -24.32
C ALA A 280 -16.92 4.13 -24.72
N GLY A 281 -15.94 4.47 -25.57
CA GLY A 281 -14.88 3.54 -25.99
C GLY A 281 -14.03 2.99 -24.84
N SER A 282 -14.01 3.63 -23.66
CA SER A 282 -13.27 3.18 -22.49
C SER A 282 -14.10 2.34 -21.50
N GLN A 283 -15.34 2.00 -21.80
CA GLN A 283 -16.23 1.29 -20.87
C GLN A 283 -15.77 -0.11 -20.48
N MET A 284 -14.90 -0.72 -21.29
CA MET A 284 -14.30 -2.02 -21.00
C MET A 284 -12.99 -1.95 -20.22
N ASP A 285 -12.44 -0.74 -20.01
CA ASP A 285 -11.20 -0.55 -19.29
C ASP A 285 -11.37 -0.98 -17.83
N LYS A 286 -10.50 -1.90 -17.39
CA LYS A 286 -10.63 -2.52 -16.07
C LYS A 286 -9.29 -3.03 -15.56
N LEU A 287 -8.99 -2.71 -14.31
CA LEU A 287 -7.86 -3.27 -13.58
C LEU A 287 -8.35 -4.28 -12.54
N LYS A 288 -7.78 -5.48 -12.58
CA LYS A 288 -7.92 -6.49 -11.52
C LYS A 288 -6.55 -6.85 -11.00
N THR A 289 -6.38 -6.87 -9.68
CA THR A 289 -5.14 -7.27 -9.04
C THR A 289 -5.38 -8.28 -7.91
N ASP A 290 -4.37 -9.11 -7.67
CA ASP A 290 -4.28 -10.07 -6.55
C ASP A 290 -2.85 -10.00 -6.02
N HIS A 291 -2.68 -9.68 -4.75
CA HIS A 291 -1.40 -9.63 -4.08
C HIS A 291 -1.39 -10.54 -2.85
N ARG A 292 -0.33 -11.32 -2.68
CA ARG A 292 -0.09 -12.19 -1.53
C ARG A 292 1.32 -12.01 -1.03
N GLN A 293 1.46 -11.90 0.28
CA GLN A 293 2.74 -11.71 0.95
C GLN A 293 2.88 -12.69 2.11
N TRP A 294 4.06 -13.28 2.23
CA TRP A 294 4.50 -14.05 3.39
C TRP A 294 5.84 -13.49 3.85
N VAL A 295 5.93 -13.18 5.13
CA VAL A 295 7.17 -12.70 5.75
C VAL A 295 7.39 -13.46 7.05
N ALA A 296 8.57 -14.03 7.21
CA ALA A 296 9.06 -14.58 8.47
C ALA A 296 10.16 -13.66 9.00
N THR A 297 9.96 -13.07 10.17
CA THR A 297 10.93 -12.20 10.84
C THR A 297 11.46 -12.92 12.08
N TYR A 298 12.72 -13.29 12.05
CA TYR A 298 13.43 -13.83 13.20
C TYR A 298 14.29 -12.76 13.86
N LEU A 299 14.09 -12.57 15.14
CA LEU A 299 14.82 -11.62 15.95
C LEU A 299 15.62 -12.35 17.01
N LEU A 300 16.92 -12.09 17.03
CA LEU A 300 17.85 -12.52 18.07
C LEU A 300 18.42 -11.28 18.76
N THR A 301 18.28 -11.22 20.08
CA THR A 301 18.83 -10.13 20.87
C THR A 301 19.81 -10.71 21.91
N PHE A 302 21.07 -10.29 21.81
CA PHE A 302 22.13 -10.58 22.76
C PHE A 302 22.36 -9.37 23.65
N SER A 303 21.91 -9.41 24.89
CA SER A 303 21.97 -8.28 25.79
C SER A 303 21.42 -7.00 25.14
N ASN A 304 21.75 -5.83 25.69
CA ASN A 304 21.38 -4.53 25.08
C ASN A 304 22.35 -4.09 23.97
N LYS A 305 23.35 -4.89 23.63
CA LYS A 305 24.43 -4.49 22.72
C LYS A 305 24.26 -5.01 21.29
N LEU A 306 23.83 -6.27 21.14
CA LEU A 306 23.74 -6.92 19.83
C LEU A 306 22.32 -7.37 19.54
N LYS A 307 21.81 -6.92 18.41
CA LYS A 307 20.50 -7.30 17.85
C LYS A 307 20.69 -7.77 16.42
N ILE A 308 20.16 -8.94 16.10
CA ILE A 308 20.17 -9.51 14.74
C ILE A 308 18.73 -9.72 14.31
N THR A 309 18.36 -9.13 13.19
CA THR A 309 17.04 -9.30 12.56
C THR A 309 17.20 -9.96 11.22
N THR A 310 16.54 -11.09 11.00
CA THR A 310 16.51 -11.79 9.70
C THR A 310 15.09 -11.87 9.20
N ASN A 311 14.85 -11.40 7.98
CA ASN A 311 13.56 -11.50 7.29
C ASN A 311 13.71 -12.42 6.09
N ALA A 312 12.87 -13.46 6.02
CA ALA A 312 12.66 -14.26 4.82
C ALA A 312 11.27 -13.93 4.27
N TYR A 313 11.17 -13.68 2.97
CA TYR A 313 9.91 -13.22 2.39
C TYR A 313 9.64 -13.77 1.00
N TYR A 314 8.35 -13.86 0.68
CA TYR A 314 7.83 -14.19 -0.63
C TYR A 314 6.63 -13.30 -0.93
N ASN A 315 6.63 -12.66 -2.12
CA ASN A 315 5.52 -11.88 -2.65
C ASN A 315 5.07 -12.45 -3.99
N TYR A 316 3.79 -12.56 -4.14
CA TYR A 316 3.11 -12.85 -5.39
C TYR A 316 2.21 -11.67 -5.74
N PHE A 317 2.27 -11.20 -6.97
CA PHE A 317 1.37 -10.17 -7.47
C PHE A 317 0.94 -10.52 -8.89
N HIS A 318 -0.36 -10.57 -9.10
CA HIS A 318 -0.96 -10.71 -10.41
C HIS A 318 -1.78 -9.47 -10.72
N ARG A 319 -1.68 -8.97 -11.94
CA ARG A 319 -2.54 -7.92 -12.46
C ARG A 319 -3.01 -8.25 -13.85
N ASN A 320 -4.26 -7.96 -14.12
CA ASN A 320 -4.81 -7.97 -15.45
C ASN A 320 -5.44 -6.60 -15.71
N TRP A 321 -4.83 -5.85 -16.62
CA TRP A 321 -5.29 -4.54 -16.99
C TRP A 321 -5.78 -4.54 -18.43
N TYR A 322 -7.09 -4.59 -18.60
CA TYR A 322 -7.75 -4.29 -19.85
C TYR A 322 -7.76 -2.79 -20.04
N LYS A 323 -7.26 -2.32 -21.17
CA LYS A 323 -7.25 -0.91 -21.49
C LYS A 323 -7.32 -0.68 -22.99
N LEU A 324 -8.08 0.32 -23.38
CA LEU A 324 -8.10 0.83 -24.74
C LEU A 324 -6.75 1.45 -25.08
N ASN A 325 -6.13 0.99 -26.18
CA ASN A 325 -4.81 1.44 -26.61
C ASN A 325 -4.87 2.31 -27.87
N ASP A 326 -5.60 1.85 -28.86
CA ASP A 326 -5.64 2.44 -30.19
C ASP A 326 -7.06 2.34 -30.76
N VAL A 327 -7.37 3.19 -31.74
CA VAL A 327 -8.59 3.16 -32.54
C VAL A 327 -8.24 2.88 -34.00
N ARG A 328 -8.99 2.00 -34.65
CA ARG A 328 -8.94 1.74 -36.10
C ARG A 328 -10.10 2.43 -36.81
N ALA A 329 -9.93 2.71 -38.10
CA ALA A 329 -10.98 3.24 -38.95
C ALA A 329 -11.88 2.15 -39.59
N GLY A 330 -11.82 0.89 -39.11
CA GLY A 330 -12.61 -0.26 -39.54
C GLY A 330 -11.83 -1.55 -39.48
N ILE A 331 -12.52 -2.71 -39.60
CA ILE A 331 -11.94 -4.08 -39.50
C ILE A 331 -10.85 -4.31 -40.49
N THR A 332 -11.07 -3.91 -41.75
CA THR A 332 -10.13 -4.13 -42.86
C THR A 332 -8.99 -3.13 -42.87
N SER A 333 -9.09 -2.05 -42.15
CA SER A 333 -8.06 -1.01 -42.10
C SER A 333 -6.89 -1.45 -41.20
N LYS A 334 -5.70 -1.47 -41.74
CA LYS A 334 -4.46 -1.60 -40.97
C LYS A 334 -4.08 -0.27 -40.30
N GLU A 335 -4.71 0.80 -40.71
CA GLU A 335 -4.47 2.13 -40.15
C GLU A 335 -5.11 2.27 -38.77
N LYS A 336 -4.29 2.66 -37.79
CA LYS A 336 -4.71 2.91 -36.41
C LYS A 336 -4.12 4.22 -35.92
N ARG A 337 -4.83 4.85 -34.98
CA ARG A 337 -4.36 6.03 -34.28
C ARG A 337 -4.24 5.73 -32.78
N SER A 338 -3.21 6.25 -32.16
CA SER A 338 -3.12 6.21 -30.70
C SER A 338 -4.20 7.09 -30.08
N ILE A 339 -4.65 6.71 -28.89
CA ILE A 339 -5.64 7.52 -28.14
C ILE A 339 -5.10 8.93 -27.93
N ALA A 340 -3.80 9.08 -27.65
CA ALA A 340 -3.18 10.40 -27.46
C ALA A 340 -3.30 11.28 -28.68
N ASP A 341 -3.01 10.78 -29.88
CA ASP A 341 -3.10 11.53 -31.15
C ASP A 341 -4.54 11.98 -31.41
N VAL A 342 -5.51 11.08 -31.18
CA VAL A 342 -6.94 11.36 -31.37
C VAL A 342 -7.42 12.46 -30.43
N LEU A 343 -6.93 12.47 -29.17
CA LEU A 343 -7.36 13.45 -28.17
C LEU A 343 -6.68 14.83 -28.30
N VAL A 344 -5.46 14.85 -28.82
CA VAL A 344 -4.71 16.10 -29.07
C VAL A 344 -5.31 16.90 -30.21
N ASP A 345 -5.72 16.23 -31.27
CA ASP A 345 -6.30 16.84 -32.47
C ASP A 345 -7.56 16.07 -32.93
N PRO A 346 -8.70 16.25 -32.26
CA PRO A 346 -9.95 15.58 -32.61
C PRO A 346 -10.49 15.98 -33.99
N GLU A 347 -10.23 17.20 -34.49
CA GLU A 347 -10.75 17.69 -35.77
C GLU A 347 -10.10 16.92 -36.92
N THR A 348 -8.78 16.83 -36.95
CA THR A 348 -8.05 16.06 -37.97
C THR A 348 -8.33 14.55 -37.85
N ASN A 349 -8.63 14.07 -36.63
CA ASN A 349 -8.90 12.66 -36.34
C ASN A 349 -10.39 12.37 -36.10
N ILE A 350 -11.30 13.16 -36.70
CA ILE A 350 -12.73 13.16 -36.39
C ILE A 350 -13.37 11.77 -36.48
N ARG A 351 -13.05 10.97 -37.47
CA ARG A 351 -13.56 9.61 -37.63
C ARG A 351 -13.19 8.72 -36.44
N TYR A 352 -11.95 8.78 -35.98
CA TYR A 352 -11.46 8.01 -34.82
C TYR A 352 -12.04 8.56 -33.50
N PHE A 353 -12.21 9.87 -33.44
CA PHE A 353 -12.79 10.52 -32.26
C PHE A 353 -14.29 10.16 -32.12
N ASP A 354 -15.07 10.13 -33.20
CA ASP A 354 -16.47 9.72 -33.19
C ASP A 354 -16.65 8.25 -32.77
N ILE A 355 -15.73 7.35 -33.16
CA ILE A 355 -15.71 5.97 -32.68
C ILE A 355 -15.38 5.94 -31.17
N LEU A 356 -14.35 6.69 -30.73
CA LEU A 356 -13.94 6.76 -29.33
C LEU A 356 -15.05 7.27 -28.42
N THR A 357 -15.78 8.29 -28.87
CA THR A 357 -16.88 8.91 -28.12
C THR A 357 -18.18 8.11 -28.17
N GLY A 358 -18.31 7.14 -29.10
CA GLY A 358 -19.51 6.36 -29.29
C GLY A 358 -20.58 7.04 -30.18
N LYS A 359 -20.22 8.13 -30.87
CA LYS A 359 -21.12 8.78 -31.83
C LYS A 359 -21.35 7.92 -33.08
N THR A 360 -20.42 7.03 -33.39
CA THR A 360 -20.48 6.08 -34.47
C THR A 360 -20.24 4.68 -33.92
N ASP A 361 -21.18 3.77 -34.15
CA ASP A 361 -21.18 2.38 -33.70
C ASP A 361 -21.06 1.36 -34.86
N ARG A 362 -20.88 1.87 -36.09
CA ARG A 362 -20.98 1.08 -37.32
C ARG A 362 -19.71 0.32 -37.69
N GLU A 363 -18.65 0.43 -36.92
CA GLU A 363 -17.37 -0.21 -37.26
C GLU A 363 -17.02 -1.25 -36.20
N GLU A 364 -17.29 -2.51 -36.51
CA GLU A 364 -16.85 -3.66 -35.70
C GLU A 364 -15.33 -3.66 -35.56
N GLU A 365 -14.84 -4.11 -34.39
CA GLU A 365 -13.40 -4.22 -34.06
C GLU A 365 -12.57 -2.91 -34.18
N ALA A 366 -13.22 -1.74 -34.16
CA ALA A 366 -12.51 -0.48 -34.27
C ALA A 366 -11.73 -0.10 -32.99
N LEU A 367 -12.15 -0.58 -31.82
CA LEU A 367 -11.52 -0.31 -30.52
C LEU A 367 -10.55 -1.40 -30.15
N LEU A 368 -9.24 -1.09 -30.09
CA LEU A 368 -8.20 -2.04 -29.78
C LEU A 368 -7.92 -2.07 -28.27
N VAL A 369 -8.57 -2.99 -27.59
CA VAL A 369 -8.34 -3.23 -26.15
C VAL A 369 -7.18 -4.20 -25.96
N ARG A 370 -6.23 -3.85 -25.12
CA ARG A 370 -5.10 -4.68 -24.77
C ARG A 370 -5.21 -5.18 -23.33
N ALA A 371 -5.09 -6.50 -23.16
CA ALA A 371 -4.94 -7.10 -21.85
C ALA A 371 -3.46 -7.08 -21.43
N ASN A 372 -3.11 -6.22 -20.47
CA ASN A 372 -1.78 -6.24 -19.87
C ASN A 372 -1.80 -7.19 -18.67
N ASN A 373 -1.77 -8.48 -18.97
CA ASN A 373 -1.82 -9.56 -18.00
C ASN A 373 -0.41 -9.97 -17.57
N ARG A 374 -0.06 -9.71 -16.31
CA ARG A 374 1.29 -9.97 -15.77
C ARG A 374 1.24 -10.60 -14.39
N THR A 375 2.14 -11.55 -14.19
CA THR A 375 2.40 -12.15 -12.89
C THR A 375 3.82 -11.82 -12.45
N TYR A 376 3.96 -11.38 -11.22
CA TYR A 376 5.25 -11.07 -10.60
C TYR A 376 5.44 -11.95 -9.38
N ARG A 377 6.66 -12.42 -9.18
CA ARG A 377 7.06 -13.17 -7.98
C ARG A 377 8.37 -12.59 -7.48
N SER A 378 8.44 -12.27 -6.22
CA SER A 378 9.69 -11.86 -5.58
C SER A 378 9.89 -12.62 -4.28
N ARG A 379 11.14 -12.97 -3.98
CA ARG A 379 11.53 -13.67 -2.77
C ARG A 379 12.91 -13.24 -2.33
N GLY A 380 13.17 -13.34 -1.07
CA GLY A 380 14.48 -13.00 -0.57
C GLY A 380 14.67 -13.32 0.89
N ILE A 381 15.91 -13.19 1.32
CA ILE A 381 16.32 -13.20 2.71
C ILE A 381 17.21 -11.99 2.95
N GLN A 382 17.00 -11.30 4.05
CA GLN A 382 17.82 -10.18 4.47
C GLN A 382 18.12 -10.30 5.97
N THR A 383 19.35 -10.00 6.34
CA THR A 383 19.80 -9.97 7.73
C THR A 383 20.42 -8.62 8.04
N ARG A 384 20.07 -8.06 9.19
CA ARG A 384 20.63 -6.84 9.74
C ARG A 384 21.12 -7.10 11.14
N ALA A 385 22.38 -6.78 11.41
CA ALA A 385 23.00 -6.81 12.72
C ALA A 385 23.26 -5.39 13.19
N GLU A 386 22.78 -5.05 14.37
CA GLU A 386 22.97 -3.76 15.06
C GLU A 386 23.84 -4.03 16.30
N TYR A 387 24.99 -3.35 16.39
CA TYR A 387 25.89 -3.51 17.52
C TYR A 387 26.20 -2.17 18.15
N ARG A 388 25.90 -2.04 19.44
CA ARG A 388 26.09 -0.82 20.24
C ARG A 388 27.15 -1.01 21.28
N PHE A 389 28.11 -0.09 21.32
CA PHE A 389 29.15 -0.10 22.33
C PHE A 389 29.64 1.30 22.63
N ASN A 390 30.20 1.48 23.81
CA ASN A 390 30.87 2.69 24.23
C ASN A 390 32.38 2.46 24.25
N LEU A 391 33.10 3.42 23.70
CA LEU A 391 34.55 3.49 23.83
C LEU A 391 34.91 4.84 24.44
N ASN A 392 35.33 4.87 25.69
CA ASN A 392 35.47 6.09 26.50
C ASN A 392 34.14 6.88 26.53
N GLU A 393 34.17 8.15 26.12
CA GLU A 393 33.01 9.04 26.05
C GLU A 393 32.21 8.91 24.76
N PHE A 394 32.70 8.11 23.80
CA PHE A 394 32.06 7.96 22.49
C PHE A 394 31.09 6.80 22.48
N PHE A 395 29.90 7.06 21.94
CA PHE A 395 28.87 6.05 21.68
C PHE A 395 28.90 5.64 20.20
N PHE A 396 29.01 4.34 19.94
CA PHE A 396 28.98 3.77 18.61
C PHE A 396 27.74 2.90 18.40
N ASP A 397 27.03 3.16 17.30
CA ASP A 397 25.93 2.34 16.80
C ASP A 397 26.29 1.87 15.38
N LEU A 398 26.72 0.61 15.26
CA LEU A 398 27.12 0.00 14.00
C LEU A 398 26.00 -0.85 13.45
N GLU A 399 25.70 -0.65 12.17
CA GLU A 399 24.71 -1.44 11.44
C GLU A 399 25.38 -2.13 10.26
N PHE A 400 25.22 -3.46 10.18
CA PHE A 400 25.66 -4.29 9.06
C PHE A 400 24.47 -5.01 8.46
N GLY A 401 24.32 -5.01 7.14
CA GLY A 401 23.21 -5.64 6.43
C GLY A 401 23.66 -6.45 5.23
N LEU A 402 22.98 -7.59 5.03
CA LEU A 402 23.13 -8.45 3.86
C LEU A 402 21.74 -8.78 3.33
N ARG A 403 21.56 -8.73 1.99
CA ARG A 403 20.30 -9.10 1.32
C ARG A 403 20.58 -9.94 0.09
N TYR A 404 19.85 -11.04 0.00
CA TYR A 404 19.64 -11.78 -1.24
C TYR A 404 18.21 -11.60 -1.69
N HIS A 405 17.99 -11.21 -2.96
CA HIS A 405 16.65 -10.98 -3.52
C HIS A 405 16.60 -11.50 -4.95
N ALA A 406 15.53 -12.23 -5.27
CA ALA A 406 15.22 -12.69 -6.62
C ALA A 406 13.80 -12.25 -6.99
N ALA A 407 13.64 -11.68 -8.19
CA ALA A 407 12.35 -11.27 -8.72
C ALA A 407 12.20 -11.70 -10.17
N VAL A 408 10.99 -12.11 -10.54
CA VAL A 408 10.63 -12.52 -11.90
C VAL A 408 9.31 -11.87 -12.29
N SER A 409 9.24 -11.39 -13.54
CA SER A 409 8.01 -10.88 -14.15
C SER A 409 7.65 -11.73 -15.37
N TYR A 410 6.44 -12.29 -15.37
CA TYR A 410 5.88 -13.05 -16.49
C TYR A 410 4.79 -12.21 -17.17
N THR A 411 4.90 -12.06 -18.49
CA THR A 411 3.84 -11.45 -19.30
C THR A 411 3.08 -12.55 -20.01
N HIS A 412 1.78 -12.64 -19.76
CA HIS A 412 0.89 -13.56 -20.47
C HIS A 412 0.30 -12.81 -21.67
N LEU A 413 0.86 -13.03 -22.85
CA LEU A 413 0.25 -12.59 -24.09
C LEU A 413 -0.81 -13.63 -24.45
N ARG A 414 -2.08 -13.36 -24.24
CA ARG A 414 -3.18 -14.01 -24.95
C ARG A 414 -3.63 -13.06 -26.05
N ALA A 415 -3.50 -13.52 -27.26
CA ALA A 415 -4.11 -12.91 -28.44
C ALA A 415 -5.63 -13.00 -28.31
#